data_5f43ced43a143b1bc2aa7a3b7e2be915
#
_entry.id   5f43ced43a143b1bc2aa7a3b7e2be915
#
_cell.length_a   1.000
_cell.length_b   1.000
_cell.length_c   1.000
_cell.angle_alpha   90.00
_cell.angle_beta   90.00
_cell.angle_gamma   90.00
#
_symmetry.space_group_name_H-M   'P 1'
#
loop_
_entity.id
_entity.type
_entity.pdbx_description
1 polymer ?
#
loop_
_entity_poly.entity_id
_entity_poly.type
_entity_poly.pdbx_seq_one_letter_code
_entity_poly.pdbx_strand_id
1 'polypeptide(L)'
;MSASPVAFGAPKSPAARNRKRKPAPTMEAPRPRPALGKIALLVAGLGLGIVTALTVTAETSSQLSAPGGLFTFLGSLTGMIGTYLALIMVLLVSRIPVVERVAGQDGLVRLHRAVAPWPISLLAAHAVFLTLGYAAAARAGAWHEAGTLLTKYPDVLIAAVALGIMCLIGIISVRAIRLRMPRETWWLIHLWMYLALALAFPHEIVLGPSFVGHPLTQVVW
;
A
#
# COMPACT_ATOMS: atom_id res chain seq x y z
N MET A 1 76.58 55.24 -20.64
CA MET A 1 75.80 54.38 -21.55
C MET A 1 74.59 53.85 -20.78
N SER A 2 73.44 54.50 -20.99
CA SER A 2 72.17 54.21 -20.31
C SER A 2 71.32 53.38 -21.24
N ALA A 3 70.99 52.18 -20.86
CA ALA A 3 70.11 51.30 -21.60
C ALA A 3 68.65 51.43 -21.03
N SER A 4 67.70 51.90 -21.82
CA SER A 4 66.31 51.98 -21.47
C SER A 4 65.67 50.57 -21.51
N PRO A 5 64.76 50.22 -20.59
CA PRO A 5 64.04 48.97 -20.63
C PRO A 5 62.87 49.02 -21.63
N VAL A 6 62.78 47.99 -22.46
CA VAL A 6 61.69 47.75 -23.43
C VAL A 6 60.47 47.30 -22.65
N ALA A 7 59.39 48.05 -22.72
CA ALA A 7 58.08 47.70 -22.18
C ALA A 7 57.38 46.59 -23.01
N PHE A 8 57.21 45.38 -22.43
CA PHE A 8 56.40 44.31 -22.99
C PHE A 8 54.89 44.65 -22.77
N GLY A 9 54.22 44.91 -23.88
CA GLY A 9 52.76 45.11 -23.84
C GLY A 9 52.00 43.87 -23.37
N ALA A 10 51.17 44.02 -22.35
CA ALA A 10 50.33 42.99 -21.84
C ALA A 10 49.30 42.52 -22.91
N PRO A 11 49.02 41.22 -23.04
CA PRO A 11 48.04 40.70 -23.99
C PRO A 11 46.61 41.18 -23.62
N LYS A 12 45.91 41.76 -24.57
CA LYS A 12 44.52 42.19 -24.44
C LYS A 12 43.65 40.93 -24.21
N SER A 13 43.03 40.85 -23.03
CA SER A 13 42.03 39.83 -22.70
C SER A 13 40.91 39.83 -23.75
N PRO A 14 40.56 38.68 -24.35
CA PRO A 14 39.40 38.58 -25.24
C PRO A 14 38.14 38.88 -24.47
N ALA A 15 37.39 39.94 -24.88
CA ALA A 15 36.10 40.30 -24.32
C ALA A 15 35.21 39.06 -24.27
N ALA A 16 34.86 38.65 -23.07
CA ALA A 16 33.95 37.55 -22.82
C ALA A 16 32.61 37.86 -23.50
N ARG A 17 32.36 37.21 -24.62
CA ARG A 17 31.12 37.26 -25.37
C ARG A 17 30.03 36.66 -24.47
N ASN A 18 29.33 37.51 -23.74
CA ASN A 18 28.17 37.15 -22.91
C ASN A 18 27.03 36.66 -23.83
N ARG A 19 27.15 35.39 -24.28
CA ARG A 19 26.04 34.68 -24.92
C ARG A 19 25.03 34.41 -23.83
N LYS A 20 24.00 35.26 -23.73
CA LYS A 20 22.76 34.93 -22.99
C LYS A 20 22.31 33.55 -23.44
N ARG A 21 22.59 32.52 -22.63
CA ARG A 21 22.04 31.19 -22.86
C ARG A 21 20.52 31.35 -22.83
N LYS A 22 19.89 31.09 -23.98
CA LYS A 22 18.43 30.88 -23.97
C LYS A 22 18.11 29.87 -22.91
N PRO A 23 17.17 30.15 -21.98
CA PRO A 23 16.72 29.13 -21.02
C PRO A 23 16.27 27.92 -21.81
N ALA A 24 16.76 26.74 -21.39
CA ALA A 24 16.32 25.47 -21.96
C ALA A 24 14.79 25.42 -21.87
N PRO A 25 14.08 24.88 -22.90
CA PRO A 25 12.64 24.71 -22.80
C PRO A 25 12.33 23.90 -21.57
N THR A 26 11.68 24.53 -20.61
CA THR A 26 11.13 23.82 -19.45
C THR A 26 10.12 22.82 -20.00
N MET A 27 10.44 21.52 -19.95
CA MET A 27 9.46 20.48 -20.23
C MET A 27 8.36 20.63 -19.18
N GLU A 28 7.27 21.28 -19.57
CA GLU A 28 6.09 21.44 -18.73
C GLU A 28 5.57 20.05 -18.41
N ALA A 29 5.55 19.67 -17.13
CA ALA A 29 5.05 18.38 -16.70
C ALA A 29 3.60 18.20 -17.22
N PRO A 30 3.24 17.02 -17.75
CA PRO A 30 1.91 16.78 -18.29
C PRO A 30 0.84 17.18 -17.28
N ARG A 31 -0.04 18.09 -17.64
CA ARG A 31 -1.13 18.53 -16.76
C ARG A 31 -2.05 17.36 -16.47
N PRO A 32 -2.42 17.12 -15.20
CA PRO A 32 -3.35 16.05 -14.85
C PRO A 32 -4.66 16.21 -15.63
N ARG A 33 -5.13 15.13 -16.24
CA ARG A 33 -6.41 15.14 -16.95
C ARG A 33 -7.54 14.83 -15.95
N PRO A 34 -8.38 15.80 -15.56
CA PRO A 34 -9.38 15.61 -14.49
C PRO A 34 -10.39 14.51 -14.80
N ALA A 35 -10.67 14.24 -16.07
CA ALA A 35 -11.56 13.14 -16.49
C ALA A 35 -10.99 11.77 -16.13
N LEU A 36 -9.68 11.55 -16.34
CA LEU A 36 -9.04 10.27 -16.00
C LEU A 36 -9.03 10.01 -14.49
N GLY A 37 -8.87 11.05 -13.66
CA GLY A 37 -8.95 10.94 -12.21
C GLY A 37 -10.32 10.46 -11.73
N LYS A 38 -11.39 11.00 -12.32
CA LYS A 38 -12.76 10.56 -12.03
C LYS A 38 -12.99 9.10 -12.43
N ILE A 39 -12.49 8.67 -13.59
CA ILE A 39 -12.59 7.27 -14.06
C ILE A 39 -11.85 6.34 -13.10
N ALA A 40 -10.62 6.69 -12.68
CA ALA A 40 -9.86 5.88 -11.73
C ALA A 40 -10.58 5.74 -10.38
N LEU A 41 -11.20 6.81 -9.86
CA LEU A 41 -12.01 6.76 -8.65
C LEU A 41 -13.26 5.89 -8.82
N LEU A 42 -13.93 5.97 -9.97
CA LEU A 42 -15.08 5.11 -10.27
C LEU A 42 -14.68 3.64 -10.33
N VAL A 43 -13.57 3.31 -10.99
CA VAL A 43 -13.06 1.93 -11.08
C VAL A 43 -12.68 1.41 -9.69
N ALA A 44 -11.97 2.20 -8.87
CA ALA A 44 -11.63 1.82 -7.51
C ALA A 44 -12.88 1.68 -6.62
N GLY A 45 -13.86 2.57 -6.75
CA GLY A 45 -15.13 2.48 -6.03
C GLY A 45 -15.96 1.26 -6.44
N LEU A 46 -16.01 0.97 -7.75
CA LEU A 46 -16.69 -0.23 -8.26
C LEU A 46 -16.04 -1.51 -7.75
N GLY A 47 -14.71 -1.59 -7.79
CA GLY A 47 -13.98 -2.72 -7.23
C GLY A 47 -14.25 -2.92 -5.75
N LEU A 48 -14.25 -1.86 -4.95
CA LEU A 48 -14.62 -1.91 -3.54
C LEU A 48 -16.06 -2.39 -3.35
N GLY A 49 -17.00 -1.91 -4.18
CA GLY A 49 -18.40 -2.36 -4.18
C GLY A 49 -18.54 -3.85 -4.49
N ILE A 50 -17.81 -4.35 -5.48
CA ILE A 50 -17.79 -5.77 -5.86
C ILE A 50 -17.26 -6.63 -4.71
N VAL A 51 -16.10 -6.27 -4.14
CA VAL A 51 -15.49 -6.98 -3.00
C VAL A 51 -16.45 -7.04 -1.82
N THR A 52 -17.09 -5.93 -1.48
CA THR A 52 -18.08 -5.86 -0.39
C THR A 52 -19.30 -6.73 -0.70
N ALA A 53 -19.83 -6.66 -1.91
CA ALA A 53 -20.99 -7.44 -2.33
C ALA A 53 -20.69 -8.95 -2.29
N LEU A 54 -19.52 -9.38 -2.78
CA LEU A 54 -19.10 -10.78 -2.73
C LEU A 54 -19.05 -11.31 -1.30
N THR A 55 -18.50 -10.53 -0.37
CA THR A 55 -18.42 -10.91 1.05
C THR A 55 -19.82 -11.00 1.67
N VAL A 56 -20.68 -10.02 1.41
CA VAL A 56 -22.05 -9.99 1.98
C VAL A 56 -22.92 -11.13 1.42
N THR A 57 -22.80 -11.42 0.12
CA THR A 57 -23.61 -12.48 -0.52
C THR A 57 -23.10 -13.90 -0.23
N ALA A 58 -21.86 -14.05 0.21
CA ALA A 58 -21.32 -15.35 0.62
C ALA A 58 -21.90 -15.84 1.96
N GLU A 59 -22.45 -14.94 2.78
CA GLU A 59 -22.97 -15.25 4.12
C GLU A 59 -24.47 -15.51 4.11
N THR A 60 -24.90 -16.47 4.90
CA THR A 60 -26.32 -16.80 5.11
C THR A 60 -26.81 -16.29 6.46
N SER A 61 -28.12 -16.08 6.59
CA SER A 61 -28.74 -15.66 7.86
C SER A 61 -28.48 -16.65 8.99
N SER A 62 -28.36 -17.95 8.69
CA SER A 62 -28.05 -18.99 9.66
C SER A 62 -26.62 -18.89 10.18
N GLN A 63 -25.66 -18.54 9.32
CA GLN A 63 -24.25 -18.32 9.70
C GLN A 63 -24.12 -17.10 10.61
N LEU A 64 -24.79 -16.00 10.27
CA LEU A 64 -24.79 -14.77 11.09
C LEU A 64 -25.39 -14.98 12.48
N SER A 65 -26.39 -15.86 12.60
CA SER A 65 -27.08 -16.17 13.86
C SER A 65 -26.34 -17.20 14.71
N ALA A 66 -25.34 -17.90 14.15
CA ALA A 66 -24.53 -18.87 14.88
C ALA A 66 -23.61 -18.18 15.90
N PRO A 67 -23.20 -18.90 16.99
CA PRO A 67 -22.25 -18.36 17.93
C PRO A 67 -20.97 -17.88 17.22
N GLY A 68 -20.61 -16.60 17.40
CA GLY A 68 -19.46 -16.00 16.74
C GLY A 68 -19.68 -15.56 15.29
N GLY A 69 -20.83 -15.87 14.67
CA GLY A 69 -21.09 -15.62 13.25
C GLY A 69 -20.95 -14.15 12.85
N LEU A 70 -21.46 -13.23 13.66
CA LEU A 70 -21.29 -11.79 13.41
C LEU A 70 -19.81 -11.37 13.41
N PHE A 71 -19.02 -11.87 14.35
CA PHE A 71 -17.59 -11.56 14.39
C PHE A 71 -16.85 -12.16 13.19
N THR A 72 -17.18 -13.38 12.80
CA THR A 72 -16.61 -14.01 11.60
C THR A 72 -16.95 -13.21 10.35
N PHE A 73 -18.19 -12.77 10.20
CA PHE A 73 -18.62 -11.90 9.09
C PHE A 73 -17.85 -10.58 9.08
N LEU A 74 -17.76 -9.88 10.22
CA LEU A 74 -16.99 -8.64 10.32
C LEU A 74 -15.51 -8.87 10.03
N GLY A 75 -14.98 -10.01 10.45
CA GLY A 75 -13.64 -10.43 10.12
C GLY A 75 -13.42 -10.59 8.63
N SER A 76 -14.27 -11.37 7.96
CA SER A 76 -14.23 -11.56 6.50
C SER A 76 -14.34 -10.23 5.75
N LEU A 77 -15.28 -9.38 6.14
CA LEU A 77 -15.50 -8.08 5.51
C LEU A 77 -14.29 -7.15 5.66
N THR A 78 -13.73 -7.05 6.86
CA THR A 78 -12.55 -6.20 7.11
C THR A 78 -11.30 -6.75 6.42
N GLY A 79 -11.14 -8.08 6.33
CA GLY A 79 -10.07 -8.73 5.58
C GLY A 79 -10.13 -8.40 4.10
N MET A 80 -11.25 -8.66 3.46
CA MET A 80 -11.45 -8.41 2.02
C MET A 80 -11.26 -6.93 1.65
N ILE A 81 -11.86 -6.01 2.40
CA ILE A 81 -11.68 -4.57 2.16
C ILE A 81 -10.22 -4.16 2.43
N GLY A 82 -9.62 -4.68 3.49
CA GLY A 82 -8.22 -4.41 3.86
C GLY A 82 -7.25 -4.83 2.78
N THR A 83 -7.39 -6.04 2.25
CA THR A 83 -6.55 -6.55 1.16
C THR A 83 -6.78 -5.78 -0.14
N TYR A 84 -8.03 -5.50 -0.50
CA TYR A 84 -8.33 -4.67 -1.65
C TYR A 84 -7.63 -3.30 -1.57
N LEU A 85 -7.73 -2.61 -0.43
CA LEU A 85 -7.04 -1.34 -0.24
C LEU A 85 -5.51 -1.50 -0.26
N ALA A 86 -4.96 -2.59 0.27
CA ALA A 86 -3.53 -2.88 0.21
C ALA A 86 -3.05 -3.03 -1.26
N LEU A 87 -3.81 -3.70 -2.12
CA LEU A 87 -3.52 -3.78 -3.56
C LEU A 87 -3.60 -2.40 -4.24
N ILE A 88 -4.60 -1.59 -3.92
CA ILE A 88 -4.66 -0.19 -4.39
C ILE A 88 -3.43 0.59 -3.95
N MET A 89 -2.93 0.38 -2.72
CA MET A 89 -1.72 1.03 -2.22
C MET A 89 -0.48 0.68 -3.05
N VAL A 90 -0.34 -0.59 -3.46
CA VAL A 90 0.73 -1.02 -4.37
C VAL A 90 0.58 -0.34 -5.74
N LEU A 91 -0.64 -0.28 -6.27
CA LEU A 91 -0.92 0.36 -7.54
C LEU A 91 -0.55 1.86 -7.53
N LEU A 92 -0.82 2.58 -6.43
CA LEU A 92 -0.52 4.01 -6.30
C LEU A 92 0.98 4.33 -6.37
N VAL A 93 1.86 3.38 -6.03
CA VAL A 93 3.32 3.56 -6.03
C VAL A 93 4.05 2.80 -7.14
N SER A 94 3.34 2.03 -7.96
CA SER A 94 3.90 1.14 -8.99
C SER A 94 4.52 1.85 -10.20
N ARG A 95 4.42 3.19 -10.28
CA ARG A 95 4.93 4.02 -11.40
C ARG A 95 4.43 3.59 -12.78
N ILE A 96 3.21 3.04 -12.85
CA ILE A 96 2.59 2.70 -14.12
C ILE A 96 2.28 4.00 -14.88
N PRO A 97 2.74 4.17 -16.14
CA PRO A 97 2.59 5.45 -16.87
C PRO A 97 1.14 5.91 -17.03
N VAL A 98 0.20 4.96 -17.13
CA VAL A 98 -1.24 5.28 -17.21
C VAL A 98 -1.73 5.89 -15.90
N VAL A 99 -1.34 5.31 -14.77
CA VAL A 99 -1.73 5.78 -13.42
C VAL A 99 -1.12 7.14 -13.11
N GLU A 100 0.16 7.35 -13.48
CA GLU A 100 0.83 8.65 -13.31
C GLU A 100 0.17 9.77 -14.12
N ARG A 101 -0.32 9.50 -15.34
CA ARG A 101 -1.04 10.48 -16.17
C ARG A 101 -2.36 10.92 -15.55
N VAL A 102 -2.94 10.12 -14.66
CA VAL A 102 -4.24 10.39 -14.03
C VAL A 102 -4.14 11.46 -12.94
N ALA A 103 -3.20 11.32 -12.02
CA ALA A 103 -3.13 12.15 -10.80
C ALA A 103 -1.78 12.86 -10.61
N GLY A 104 -0.79 12.55 -11.45
CA GLY A 104 0.60 12.97 -11.26
C GLY A 104 1.25 12.26 -10.06
N GLN A 105 2.56 12.09 -10.11
CA GLN A 105 3.32 11.35 -9.08
C GLN A 105 3.08 11.92 -7.66
N ASP A 106 3.08 13.24 -7.51
CA ASP A 106 2.87 13.88 -6.21
C ASP A 106 1.45 13.65 -5.67
N GLY A 107 0.45 13.60 -6.56
CA GLY A 107 -0.93 13.28 -6.22
C GLY A 107 -1.07 11.85 -5.69
N LEU A 108 -0.46 10.89 -6.38
CA LEU A 108 -0.45 9.48 -6.01
C LEU A 108 0.23 9.25 -4.66
N VAL A 109 1.39 9.89 -4.41
CA VAL A 109 2.09 9.80 -3.12
C VAL A 109 1.27 10.44 -1.98
N ARG A 110 0.57 11.55 -2.23
CA ARG A 110 -0.34 12.14 -1.22
C ARG A 110 -1.48 11.20 -0.89
N LEU A 111 -2.12 10.60 -1.90
CA LEU A 111 -3.20 9.63 -1.72
C LEU A 111 -2.72 8.39 -0.98
N HIS A 112 -1.56 7.83 -1.37
CA HIS A 112 -0.92 6.74 -0.66
C HIS A 112 -0.78 7.04 0.83
N ARG A 113 -0.25 8.20 1.20
CA ARG A 113 -0.11 8.60 2.61
C ARG A 113 -1.44 8.73 3.36
N ALA A 114 -2.47 9.23 2.69
CA ALA A 114 -3.79 9.42 3.30
C ALA A 114 -4.51 8.09 3.54
N VAL A 115 -4.35 7.14 2.60
CA VAL A 115 -5.04 5.84 2.65
C VAL A 115 -4.27 4.78 3.45
N ALA A 116 -2.92 4.89 3.55
CA ALA A 116 -2.06 3.88 4.15
C ALA A 116 -2.47 3.36 5.55
N PRO A 117 -3.03 4.15 6.46
CA PRO A 117 -3.45 3.62 7.76
C PRO A 117 -4.61 2.62 7.67
N TRP A 118 -5.50 2.77 6.68
CA TRP A 118 -6.74 2.00 6.60
C TRP A 118 -6.54 0.52 6.33
N PRO A 119 -5.77 0.07 5.31
CA PRO A 119 -5.58 -1.36 5.07
C PRO A 119 -4.94 -2.06 6.28
N ILE A 120 -3.94 -1.46 6.92
CA ILE A 120 -3.29 -2.06 8.10
C ILE A 120 -4.29 -2.18 9.26
N SER A 121 -5.08 -1.13 9.53
CA SER A 121 -6.09 -1.15 10.60
C SER A 121 -7.19 -2.16 10.32
N LEU A 122 -7.65 -2.29 9.08
CA LEU A 122 -8.67 -3.26 8.68
C LEU A 122 -8.17 -4.70 8.78
N LEU A 123 -6.93 -4.97 8.36
CA LEU A 123 -6.31 -6.29 8.49
C LEU A 123 -6.04 -6.66 9.96
N ALA A 124 -5.68 -5.71 10.81
CA ALA A 124 -5.58 -5.93 12.24
C ALA A 124 -6.97 -6.23 12.85
N ALA A 125 -8.01 -5.49 12.46
CA ALA A 125 -9.39 -5.75 12.86
C ALA A 125 -9.88 -7.12 12.38
N HIS A 126 -9.53 -7.53 11.15
CA HIS A 126 -9.79 -8.86 10.61
C HIS A 126 -9.26 -9.97 11.53
N ALA A 127 -7.98 -9.90 11.91
CA ALA A 127 -7.37 -10.88 12.80
C ALA A 127 -8.08 -10.95 14.16
N VAL A 128 -8.43 -9.80 14.74
CA VAL A 128 -9.17 -9.72 16.02
C VAL A 128 -10.57 -10.31 15.87
N PHE A 129 -11.33 -9.88 14.87
CA PHE A 129 -12.71 -10.35 14.69
C PHE A 129 -12.78 -11.83 14.38
N LEU A 130 -11.92 -12.40 13.54
CA LEU A 130 -11.89 -13.83 13.29
C LEU A 130 -11.52 -14.62 14.56
N THR A 131 -10.53 -14.15 15.32
CA THR A 131 -10.17 -14.80 16.59
C THR A 131 -11.35 -14.83 17.57
N LEU A 132 -12.08 -13.71 17.71
CA LEU A 132 -13.27 -13.63 18.55
C LEU A 132 -14.42 -14.51 18.02
N GLY A 133 -14.60 -14.54 16.69
CA GLY A 133 -15.62 -15.38 16.07
C GLY A 133 -15.40 -16.87 16.31
N TYR A 134 -14.19 -17.35 16.06
CA TYR A 134 -13.83 -18.75 16.30
C TYR A 134 -13.82 -19.09 17.79
N ALA A 135 -13.36 -18.20 18.66
CA ALA A 135 -13.42 -18.40 20.10
C ALA A 135 -14.85 -18.56 20.61
N ALA A 136 -15.77 -17.74 20.12
CA ALA A 136 -17.20 -17.84 20.46
C ALA A 136 -17.83 -19.13 19.92
N ALA A 137 -17.50 -19.53 18.70
CA ALA A 137 -17.97 -20.80 18.10
C ALA A 137 -17.44 -22.03 18.85
N ALA A 138 -16.18 -22.01 19.24
CA ALA A 138 -15.53 -23.08 20.02
C ALA A 138 -15.88 -23.04 21.51
N ARG A 139 -16.58 -22.00 21.98
CA ARG A 139 -16.81 -21.75 23.43
C ARG A 139 -15.52 -21.70 24.24
N ALA A 140 -14.46 -21.18 23.66
CA ALA A 140 -13.12 -21.10 24.23
C ALA A 140 -12.72 -19.64 24.53
N GLY A 141 -11.68 -19.46 25.32
CA GLY A 141 -11.11 -18.12 25.53
C GLY A 141 -10.37 -17.63 24.28
N ALA A 142 -10.44 -16.31 23.99
CA ALA A 142 -9.83 -15.71 22.79
C ALA A 142 -8.31 -16.00 22.68
N TRP A 143 -7.57 -15.98 23.79
CA TRP A 143 -6.13 -16.30 23.80
C TRP A 143 -5.85 -17.77 23.49
N HIS A 144 -6.69 -18.67 23.99
CA HIS A 144 -6.58 -20.10 23.67
C HIS A 144 -6.83 -20.32 22.18
N GLU A 145 -7.88 -19.73 21.66
CA GLU A 145 -8.23 -19.85 20.24
C GLU A 145 -7.16 -19.21 19.32
N ALA A 146 -6.62 -18.05 19.67
CA ALA A 146 -5.49 -17.47 18.95
C ALA A 146 -4.29 -18.42 18.89
N GLY A 147 -3.95 -19.07 20.01
CA GLY A 147 -2.90 -20.11 20.04
C GLY A 147 -3.22 -21.31 19.15
N THR A 148 -4.47 -21.76 19.14
CA THR A 148 -4.94 -22.86 18.28
C THR A 148 -4.83 -22.48 16.80
N LEU A 149 -5.28 -21.28 16.41
CA LEU A 149 -5.19 -20.79 15.02
C LEU A 149 -3.74 -20.72 14.55
N LEU A 150 -2.84 -20.17 15.36
CA LEU A 150 -1.42 -20.03 15.00
C LEU A 150 -0.66 -21.37 14.94
N THR A 151 -1.07 -22.37 15.72
CA THR A 151 -0.34 -23.64 15.80
C THR A 151 -0.92 -24.74 14.90
N LYS A 152 -2.21 -24.69 14.63
CA LYS A 152 -2.90 -25.72 13.82
C LYS A 152 -2.97 -25.37 12.33
N TYR A 153 -2.86 -24.10 11.99
CA TYR A 153 -3.01 -23.60 10.62
C TYR A 153 -1.73 -22.85 10.19
N PRO A 154 -0.80 -23.50 9.46
CA PRO A 154 0.46 -22.88 9.03
C PRO A 154 0.26 -21.59 8.23
N ASP A 155 -0.79 -21.54 7.40
CA ASP A 155 -1.10 -20.35 6.59
C ASP A 155 -1.51 -19.15 7.46
N VAL A 156 -2.20 -19.41 8.59
CA VAL A 156 -2.56 -18.36 9.56
C VAL A 156 -1.31 -17.84 10.27
N LEU A 157 -0.36 -18.72 10.61
CA LEU A 157 0.91 -18.28 11.22
C LEU A 157 1.70 -17.37 10.27
N ILE A 158 1.81 -17.75 8.99
CA ILE A 158 2.50 -16.94 7.98
C ILE A 158 1.80 -15.58 7.80
N ALA A 159 0.48 -15.58 7.73
CA ALA A 159 -0.31 -14.35 7.63
C ALA A 159 -0.17 -13.46 8.88
N ALA A 160 -0.11 -14.04 10.07
CA ALA A 160 0.11 -13.32 11.33
C ALA A 160 1.51 -12.67 11.37
N VAL A 161 2.55 -13.37 10.90
CA VAL A 161 3.91 -12.81 10.74
C VAL A 161 3.89 -11.67 9.74
N ALA A 162 3.22 -11.85 8.60
CA ALA A 162 3.06 -10.81 7.58
C ALA A 162 2.37 -9.56 8.16
N LEU A 163 1.27 -9.73 8.89
CA LEU A 163 0.56 -8.65 9.56
C LEU A 163 1.45 -7.95 10.59
N GLY A 164 2.24 -8.70 11.37
CA GLY A 164 3.22 -8.14 12.31
C GLY A 164 4.26 -7.26 11.62
N ILE A 165 4.79 -7.69 10.48
CA ILE A 165 5.71 -6.91 9.65
C ILE A 165 5.01 -5.65 9.12
N MET A 166 3.78 -5.76 8.61
CA MET A 166 3.01 -4.61 8.10
C MET A 166 2.76 -3.58 9.19
N CYS A 167 2.35 -4.01 10.40
CA CYS A 167 2.14 -3.14 11.55
C CYS A 167 3.44 -2.43 11.97
N LEU A 168 4.55 -3.17 12.05
CA LEU A 168 5.86 -2.60 12.38
C LEU A 168 6.29 -1.52 11.38
N ILE A 169 6.18 -1.81 10.07
CA ILE A 169 6.51 -0.86 9.02
C ILE A 169 5.56 0.34 9.07
N GLY A 170 4.27 0.12 9.34
CA GLY A 170 3.27 1.17 9.53
C GLY A 170 3.68 2.12 10.66
N ILE A 171 4.06 1.59 11.82
CA ILE A 171 4.52 2.36 12.98
C ILE A 171 5.79 3.16 12.64
N ILE A 172 6.78 2.51 12.02
CA ILE A 172 8.05 3.17 11.61
C ILE A 172 7.77 4.28 10.58
N SER A 173 6.72 4.15 9.78
CA SER A 173 6.34 5.13 8.75
C SER A 173 5.58 6.34 9.32
N VAL A 174 5.17 6.32 10.60
CA VAL A 174 4.62 7.51 11.27
C VAL A 174 5.64 8.63 11.25
N ARG A 175 5.20 9.84 10.90
CA ARG A 175 6.07 11.02 10.70
C ARG A 175 7.07 11.24 11.82
N ALA A 176 6.65 11.10 13.09
CA ALA A 176 7.48 11.34 14.26
C ALA A 176 8.66 10.37 14.35
N ILE A 177 8.48 9.12 13.95
CA ILE A 177 9.52 8.07 13.97
C ILE A 177 10.37 8.16 12.71
N ARG A 178 9.74 8.31 11.54
CA ARG A 178 10.42 8.40 10.24
C ARG A 178 11.45 9.53 10.19
N LEU A 179 11.16 10.69 10.81
CA LEU A 179 12.07 11.84 10.82
C LEU A 179 13.33 11.62 11.68
N ARG A 180 13.37 10.55 12.50
CA ARG A 180 14.52 10.19 13.36
C ARG A 180 15.51 9.25 12.70
N MET A 181 15.22 8.77 11.47
CA MET A 181 16.05 7.80 10.78
C MET A 181 16.49 8.31 9.40
N PRO A 182 17.65 7.85 8.87
CA PRO A 182 18.07 8.13 7.50
C PRO A 182 17.01 7.72 6.49
N ARG A 183 16.86 8.50 5.41
CA ARG A 183 15.86 8.25 4.37
C ARG A 183 16.06 6.89 3.70
N GLU A 184 17.31 6.53 3.47
CA GLU A 184 17.70 5.28 2.81
C GLU A 184 17.31 4.07 3.68
N THR A 185 17.58 4.13 4.97
CA THR A 185 17.21 3.08 5.94
C THR A 185 15.68 2.90 5.99
N TRP A 186 14.94 4.01 6.11
CA TRP A 186 13.48 3.95 6.09
C TRP A 186 12.96 3.34 4.79
N TRP A 187 13.52 3.73 3.64
CA TRP A 187 13.11 3.23 2.34
C TRP A 187 13.35 1.72 2.21
N LEU A 188 14.50 1.22 2.63
CA LEU A 188 14.82 -0.22 2.63
C LEU A 188 13.84 -1.01 3.52
N ILE A 189 13.58 -0.52 4.74
CA ILE A 189 12.60 -1.16 5.64
C ILE A 189 11.21 -1.16 5.00
N HIS A 190 10.81 -0.05 4.38
CA HIS A 190 9.50 0.06 3.77
C HIS A 190 9.29 -0.91 2.59
N LEU A 191 10.34 -1.30 1.89
CA LEU A 191 10.26 -2.31 0.83
C LEU A 191 9.80 -3.70 1.34
N TRP A 192 10.04 -4.02 2.59
CA TRP A 192 9.57 -5.28 3.19
C TRP A 192 8.04 -5.39 3.22
N MET A 193 7.33 -4.27 2.98
CA MET A 193 5.88 -4.29 2.80
C MET A 193 5.45 -5.19 1.63
N TYR A 194 6.22 -5.22 0.53
CA TYR A 194 5.95 -6.12 -0.59
C TYR A 194 6.09 -7.60 -0.19
N LEU A 195 7.12 -7.93 0.60
CA LEU A 195 7.27 -9.29 1.13
C LEU A 195 6.11 -9.64 2.06
N ALA A 196 5.72 -8.74 2.96
CA ALA A 196 4.60 -8.98 3.86
C ALA A 196 3.30 -9.22 3.09
N LEU A 197 3.00 -8.44 2.05
CA LEU A 197 1.85 -8.67 1.18
C LEU A 197 1.92 -10.03 0.47
N ALA A 198 3.09 -10.38 -0.08
CA ALA A 198 3.28 -11.67 -0.75
C ALA A 198 3.10 -12.86 0.20
N LEU A 199 3.51 -12.73 1.47
CA LEU A 199 3.31 -13.76 2.50
C LEU A 199 1.85 -13.87 2.97
N ALA A 200 1.10 -12.76 2.97
CA ALA A 200 -0.30 -12.78 3.37
C ALA A 200 -1.23 -13.34 2.28
N PHE A 201 -0.88 -13.21 1.01
CA PHE A 201 -1.74 -13.53 -0.12
C PHE A 201 -2.17 -15.02 -0.20
N PRO A 202 -1.29 -16.02 0.01
CA PRO A 202 -1.69 -17.43 0.02
C PRO A 202 -2.77 -17.75 1.04
N HIS A 203 -2.70 -17.16 2.24
CA HIS A 203 -3.69 -17.33 3.29
C HIS A 203 -5.10 -16.94 2.83
N GLU A 204 -5.23 -15.83 2.10
CA GLU A 204 -6.50 -15.34 1.58
C GLU A 204 -7.11 -16.29 0.55
N ILE A 205 -6.31 -16.80 -0.38
CA ILE A 205 -6.76 -17.72 -1.44
C ILE A 205 -7.18 -19.07 -0.86
N VAL A 206 -6.45 -19.59 0.13
CA VAL A 206 -6.67 -20.93 0.69
C VAL A 206 -7.84 -20.96 1.68
N LEU A 207 -8.00 -19.91 2.50
CA LEU A 207 -8.95 -19.89 3.62
C LEU A 207 -10.09 -18.89 3.44
N GLY A 208 -10.02 -18.00 2.45
CA GLY A 208 -11.06 -17.00 2.22
C GLY A 208 -12.38 -17.64 1.77
N PRO A 209 -13.50 -17.42 2.49
CA PRO A 209 -14.80 -18.04 2.16
C PRO A 209 -15.30 -17.66 0.75
N SER A 210 -14.90 -16.49 0.26
CA SER A 210 -15.20 -16.04 -1.10
C SER A 210 -14.41 -16.76 -2.19
N PHE A 211 -13.37 -17.50 -1.85
CA PHE A 211 -12.49 -18.20 -2.80
C PHE A 211 -12.66 -19.72 -2.74
N VAL A 212 -12.95 -20.27 -1.56
CA VAL A 212 -13.13 -21.70 -1.39
C VAL A 212 -14.39 -22.17 -2.12
N GLY A 213 -14.22 -23.01 -3.15
CA GLY A 213 -15.32 -23.50 -3.99
C GLY A 213 -15.78 -22.57 -5.11
N HIS A 214 -15.14 -21.39 -5.28
CA HIS A 214 -15.49 -20.40 -6.31
C HIS A 214 -14.30 -20.11 -7.25
N PRO A 215 -14.01 -20.97 -8.25
CA PRO A 215 -12.85 -20.82 -9.11
C PRO A 215 -12.81 -19.52 -9.92
N LEU A 216 -13.97 -18.95 -10.27
CA LEU A 216 -14.05 -17.66 -10.96
C LEU A 216 -13.53 -16.51 -10.09
N THR A 217 -13.82 -16.53 -8.80
CA THR A 217 -13.33 -15.51 -7.85
C THR A 217 -11.81 -15.58 -7.70
N GLN A 218 -11.24 -16.79 -7.69
CA GLN A 218 -9.78 -17.00 -7.65
C GLN A 218 -9.06 -16.47 -8.90
N VAL A 219 -9.72 -16.49 -10.06
CA VAL A 219 -9.15 -15.98 -11.33
C VAL A 219 -9.25 -14.46 -11.44
N VAL A 220 -10.30 -13.88 -10.88
CA VAL A 220 -10.56 -12.42 -10.93
C VAL A 220 -9.73 -11.66 -9.89
N TRP A 221 -9.40 -12.29 -8.77
CA TRP A 221 -8.60 -11.72 -7.69
C TRP A 221 -7.10 -11.81 -7.95
#